data_3fe04809b71fb393b7295c24e264a579
#
_entry.id   3fe04809b71fb393b7295c24e264a579
#
_cell.length_a   1.000
_cell.length_b   1.000
_cell.length_c   1.000
_cell.angle_alpha   90.00
_cell.angle_beta   90.00
_cell.angle_gamma   90.00
#
_symmetry.space_group_name_H-M   'P 1'
#
loop_
_entity.id
_entity.type
_entity.pdbx_description
1 polymer ?
#
loop_
_entity_poly.entity_id
_entity_poly.type
_entity_poly.pdbx_seq_one_letter_code
_entity_poly.pdbx_strand_id
1 'polypeptide(L)' 'QQEAQASGAALSADEREELKTLRAENKRLRMEKDILKKASAFFAREMS' A
#
# COMPACT_ATOMS: atom_id res chain seq x y z
N GLN A 1 12.13 1.52 12.09
CA GLN A 1 12.38 1.10 12.03
C GLN A 1 13.11 0.43 12.13
N GLN A 2 13.48 0.31 12.51
CA GLN A 2 14.31 -0.23 12.57
C GLN A 2 14.39 -1.31 12.97
N GLU A 3 13.92 -1.59 13.60
CA GLU A 3 13.89 -2.59 14.05
C GLU A 3 14.11 -3.57 13.35
N ALA A 4 13.66 -3.42 12.72
CA ALA A 4 13.67 -4.33 11.88
C ALA A 4 14.96 -4.83 11.71
N GLN A 5 15.70 -4.23 11.78
CA GLN A 5 16.79 -4.59 11.50
C GLN A 5 17.26 -5.55 12.18
N ALA A 6 16.93 -5.46 13.06
CA ALA A 6 17.46 -6.32 13.77
C ALA A 6 17.35 -7.56 13.24
N SER A 7 16.42 -7.86 13.18
CA SER A 7 16.29 -9.00 12.86
C SER A 7 16.46 -9.24 11.64
N GLY A 8 16.72 -8.43 11.10
CA GLY A 8 16.72 -8.58 9.84
C GLY A 8 17.11 -9.81 9.43
N ALA A 9 17.67 -10.29 10.08
CA ALA A 9 18.15 -11.33 9.64
C ALA A 9 17.28 -12.34 9.27
N ALA A 10 16.38 -12.51 9.83
CA ALA A 10 15.82 -13.70 9.63
C ALA A 10 14.40 -13.74 9.43
N LEU A 11 13.95 -13.22 8.43
CA LEU A 11 12.58 -13.43 8.07
C LEU A 11 12.41 -14.85 7.60
N SER A 12 11.39 -15.51 8.10
CA SER A 12 11.11 -16.83 7.62
C SER A 12 10.50 -16.74 6.23
N ALA A 13 10.38 -17.85 5.58
CA ALA A 13 9.79 -17.88 4.25
C ALA A 13 8.35 -17.38 4.29
N ASP A 14 7.63 -17.78 5.31
CA ASP A 14 6.24 -17.33 5.45
C ASP A 14 6.15 -15.83 5.65
N GLU A 15 7.05 -15.29 6.43
CA GLU A 15 7.05 -13.86 6.68
C GLU A 15 7.41 -13.08 5.42
N ARG A 16 8.29 -13.63 4.61
CA ARG A 16 8.63 -12.97 3.36
C ARG A 16 7.45 -12.96 2.41
N GLU A 17 6.73 -14.09 2.35
CA GLU A 17 5.56 -14.17 1.51
C GLU A 17 4.51 -13.18 1.96
N GLU A 18 4.30 -13.11 3.25
CA GLU A 18 3.31 -12.19 3.78
C GLU A 18 3.71 -10.75 3.50
N LEU A 19 4.97 -10.44 3.65
CA LEU A 19 5.44 -9.10 3.40
C LEU A 19 5.25 -8.72 1.94
N LYS A 20 5.52 -9.66 1.06
CA LYS A 20 5.35 -9.44 -0.35
C LYS A 20 3.88 -9.19 -0.69
N THR A 21 3.00 -9.98 -0.10
CA THR A 21 1.57 -9.81 -0.30
C THR A 21 1.10 -8.45 0.21
N LEU A 22 1.57 -8.07 1.38
CA LEU A 22 1.17 -6.81 1.98
C LEU A 22 1.66 -5.63 1.14
N ARG A 23 2.85 -5.74 0.59
CA ARG A 23 3.37 -4.67 -0.26
C ARG A 23 2.53 -4.53 -1.52
N ALA A 24 2.14 -5.64 -2.10
CA ALA A 24 1.32 -5.61 -3.30
C ALA A 24 -0.04 -5.02 -3.00
N GLU A 25 -0.64 -5.42 -1.88
CA GLU A 25 -1.93 -4.87 -1.50
C GLU A 25 -1.83 -3.40 -1.18
N ASN A 26 -0.77 -2.99 -0.54
CA ASN A 26 -0.57 -1.60 -0.19
C ASN A 26 -0.49 -0.75 -1.46
N LYS A 27 0.27 -1.24 -2.43
CA LYS A 27 0.41 -0.55 -3.68
C LYS A 27 -0.93 -0.43 -4.39
N ARG A 28 -1.71 -1.51 -4.41
CA ARG A 28 -3.00 -1.49 -5.06
C ARG A 28 -3.95 -0.53 -4.36
N LEU A 29 -3.96 -0.54 -3.03
CA LEU A 29 -4.84 0.34 -2.27
C LEU A 29 -4.48 1.80 -2.49
N ARG A 30 -3.21 2.09 -2.60
CA ARG A 30 -2.78 3.46 -2.87
C ARG A 30 -3.23 3.91 -4.23
N MET A 31 -3.17 3.02 -5.21
CA MET A 31 -3.64 3.35 -6.55
C MET A 31 -5.13 3.58 -6.55
N GLU A 32 -5.89 2.74 -5.85
CA GLU A 32 -7.33 2.90 -5.78
C GLU A 32 -7.70 4.20 -5.07
N LYS A 33 -6.98 4.52 -4.03
CA LYS A 33 -7.21 5.75 -3.31
C LYS A 33 -6.96 6.96 -4.20
N ASP A 34 -5.90 6.90 -4.99
CA ASP A 34 -5.55 7.98 -5.88
C ASP A 34 -6.62 8.16 -6.95
N ILE A 35 -7.09 7.05 -7.49
CA ILE A 35 -8.14 7.10 -8.50
C ILE A 35 -9.42 7.69 -7.93
N LEU A 36 -9.80 7.26 -6.74
CA LEU A 36 -10.99 7.79 -6.09
C LEU A 36 -10.86 9.26 -5.79
N LYS A 37 -9.69 9.68 -5.40
CA LYS A 37 -9.44 11.07 -5.12
C LYS A 37 -9.62 11.91 -6.37
N LYS A 38 -9.08 11.43 -7.47
CA LYS A 38 -9.20 12.16 -8.74
C LYS A 38 -10.63 12.16 -9.24
N ALA A 39 -11.30 11.04 -9.11
CA ALA A 39 -12.69 10.96 -9.53
C ALA A 39 -13.55 11.89 -8.70
N SER A 40 -13.27 11.96 -7.41
CA SER A 40 -14.01 12.81 -6.52
C SER A 40 -13.85 14.28 -6.90
N ALA A 41 -12.63 14.66 -7.24
CA ALA A 41 -12.35 16.02 -7.65
C ALA A 41 -13.06 16.34 -8.96
N PHE A 42 -13.08 15.36 -9.85
CA PHE A 42 -13.75 15.53 -11.13
C PHE A 42 -15.25 15.73 -10.93
N PHE A 43 -15.88 14.90 -10.11
CA PHE A 43 -17.30 15.04 -9.87
C PHE A 43 -17.64 16.34 -9.15
N ALA A 44 -16.80 16.75 -8.22
CA ALA A 44 -17.03 18.00 -7.52
C ALA A 44 -17.00 19.17 -8.50
N ARG A 45 -16.12 19.11 -9.46
CA ARG A 45 -16.04 20.17 -10.45
C ARG A 45 -17.26 20.17 -11.35
N GLU A 46 -17.74 18.98 -11.71
CA GLU A 46 -18.92 18.89 -12.55
C GLU A 46 -20.15 19.41 -11.86
N MET A 47 -20.19 19.26 -10.56
CA MET A 47 -21.39 19.67 -9.83
C MET A 47 -21.38 21.12 -9.41
N SER A 48 -20.28 21.80 -9.52
CA SER A 48 -20.27 23.21 -9.06
C SER A 48 -20.68 24.21 -10.16
#